data_f2758af88bc97c587fecd928ef1c27c1
#
_entry.id   f2758af88bc97c587fecd928ef1c27c1
#
_cell.length_a   1.000
_cell.length_b   1.000
_cell.length_c   1.000
_cell.angle_alpha   90.00
_cell.angle_beta   90.00
_cell.angle_gamma   90.00
#
_symmetry.space_group_name_H-M   'P 1'
#
loop_
_entity.id
_entity.type
_entity.pdbx_description
1 polymer ?
#
loop_
_entity_poly.entity_id
_entity_poly.type
_entity_poly.pdbx_seq_one_letter_code
_entity_poly.pdbx_strand_id
1 'polypeptide(L)'
;MAQNERVSWDVDLQQSERGVSFFKNTIVQLLISVNVFLILASFMVLGFVVRSTKGLFILHYNVYFGVEIQGLWWQAFIIPTASIFFLWGHLLLARHFYTQRERIAAYLMLLGSCLISIGILIASSSIAFINY
;
A
#
# COMPACT_ATOMS: atom_id res chain seq x y z
N MET A 1 -5.38 -53.62 2.65
CA MET A 1 -4.40 -52.77 1.96
C MET A 1 -5.07 -51.67 1.14
N ALA A 2 -5.99 -51.94 0.24
CA ALA A 2 -6.63 -50.93 -0.63
C ALA A 2 -7.40 -49.81 0.06
N GLN A 3 -7.88 -50.00 1.28
CA GLN A 3 -8.64 -49.00 2.03
C GLN A 3 -7.73 -47.94 2.67
N ASN A 4 -6.52 -48.31 3.07
CA ASN A 4 -5.54 -47.38 3.63
C ASN A 4 -4.92 -46.46 2.54
N GLU A 5 -4.74 -46.97 1.33
CA GLU A 5 -4.27 -46.16 0.21
C GLU A 5 -5.29 -45.14 -0.22
N ARG A 6 -6.59 -45.47 -0.28
CA ARG A 6 -7.64 -44.50 -0.61
C ARG A 6 -7.71 -43.35 0.39
N VAL A 7 -7.59 -43.63 1.69
CA VAL A 7 -7.58 -42.61 2.74
C VAL A 7 -6.38 -41.68 2.60
N SER A 8 -5.20 -42.20 2.20
CA SER A 8 -4.02 -41.36 1.98
C SER A 8 -4.17 -40.43 0.78
N TRP A 9 -4.72 -40.90 -0.33
CA TRP A 9 -4.99 -40.09 -1.52
C TRP A 9 -6.02 -38.99 -1.24
N ASP A 10 -7.09 -39.29 -0.48
CA ASP A 10 -8.11 -38.30 -0.11
C ASP A 10 -7.54 -37.22 0.81
N VAL A 11 -6.63 -37.57 1.72
CA VAL A 11 -5.94 -36.61 2.59
C VAL A 11 -4.98 -35.73 1.80
N ASP A 12 -4.22 -36.32 0.87
CA ASP A 12 -3.28 -35.55 0.03
C ASP A 12 -4.02 -34.61 -0.93
N LEU A 13 -5.14 -35.03 -1.50
CA LEU A 13 -5.98 -34.19 -2.34
C LEU A 13 -6.60 -33.04 -1.52
N GLN A 14 -7.07 -33.28 -0.31
CA GLN A 14 -7.59 -32.26 0.58
C GLN A 14 -6.51 -31.29 1.09
N GLN A 15 -5.27 -31.74 1.24
CA GLN A 15 -4.12 -30.86 1.56
C GLN A 15 -3.69 -30.02 0.36
N SER A 16 -3.71 -30.59 -0.85
CA SER A 16 -3.46 -29.87 -2.10
C SER A 16 -4.54 -28.81 -2.39
N GLU A 17 -5.78 -29.07 -2.01
CA GLU A 17 -6.89 -28.12 -2.15
C GLU A 17 -6.89 -27.01 -1.08
N ARG A 18 -6.24 -27.22 0.06
CA ARG A 18 -5.98 -26.17 1.05
C ARG A 18 -4.86 -25.26 0.55
N GLY A 19 -5.18 -24.42 -0.42
CA GLY A 19 -4.24 -23.43 -0.95
C GLY A 19 -3.56 -22.61 0.15
N VAL A 20 -2.37 -22.10 -0.14
CA VAL A 20 -1.59 -21.26 0.78
C VAL A 20 -2.47 -20.16 1.35
N SER A 21 -2.49 -20.01 2.67
CA SER A 21 -3.23 -18.93 3.35
C SER A 21 -2.80 -17.56 2.79
N PHE A 22 -3.73 -16.61 2.69
CA PHE A 22 -3.50 -15.27 2.12
C PHE A 22 -2.20 -14.62 2.62
N PHE A 23 -2.01 -14.55 3.95
CA PHE A 23 -0.82 -13.95 4.53
C PHE A 23 0.45 -14.78 4.45
N LYS A 24 0.36 -16.07 4.09
CA LYS A 24 1.53 -16.94 3.85
C LYS A 24 1.96 -16.95 2.40
N ASN A 25 1.20 -16.32 1.51
CA ASN A 25 1.55 -16.23 0.09
C ASN A 25 2.67 -15.21 -0.11
N THR A 26 3.77 -15.64 -0.70
CA THR A 26 4.97 -14.81 -0.93
C THR A 26 4.67 -13.57 -1.77
N ILE A 27 3.81 -13.68 -2.79
CA ILE A 27 3.42 -12.53 -3.63
C ILE A 27 2.66 -11.49 -2.81
N VAL A 28 1.72 -11.94 -1.97
CA VAL A 28 0.95 -11.05 -1.07
C VAL A 28 1.89 -10.34 -0.10
N GLN A 29 2.80 -11.08 0.52
CA GLN A 29 3.79 -10.50 1.44
C GLN A 29 4.68 -9.46 0.76
N LEU A 30 5.16 -9.76 -0.46
CA LEU A 30 5.97 -8.85 -1.24
C LEU A 30 5.21 -7.55 -1.54
N LEU A 31 3.98 -7.65 -2.06
CA LEU A 31 3.18 -6.48 -2.40
C LEU A 31 2.83 -5.62 -1.17
N ILE A 32 2.50 -6.24 -0.05
CA ILE A 32 2.27 -5.53 1.21
C ILE A 32 3.55 -4.83 1.69
N SER A 33 4.69 -5.51 1.66
CA SER A 33 5.98 -4.95 2.07
C SER A 33 6.38 -3.74 1.22
N VAL A 34 6.20 -3.83 -0.10
CA VAL A 34 6.44 -2.70 -1.03
C VAL A 34 5.53 -1.51 -0.69
N ASN A 35 4.23 -1.75 -0.46
CA ASN A 35 3.30 -0.69 -0.06
C ASN A 35 3.74 0.00 1.23
N VAL A 36 4.03 -0.79 2.27
CA VAL A 36 4.48 -0.25 3.57
C VAL A 36 5.76 0.57 3.41
N PHE A 37 6.71 0.08 2.60
CA PHE A 37 7.95 0.81 2.31
C PHE A 37 7.68 2.16 1.63
N LEU A 38 6.80 2.21 0.62
CA LEU A 38 6.43 3.43 -0.10
C LEU A 38 5.73 4.44 0.83
N ILE A 39 4.85 3.96 1.70
CA ILE A 39 4.17 4.81 2.70
C ILE A 39 5.19 5.40 3.67
N LEU A 40 6.08 4.58 4.23
CA LEU A 40 7.13 5.06 5.13
C LEU A 40 8.07 6.06 4.44
N ALA A 41 8.45 5.81 3.19
CA ALA A 41 9.25 6.73 2.40
C ALA A 41 8.56 8.10 2.24
N SER A 42 7.24 8.12 1.99
CA SER A 42 6.45 9.35 1.88
C SER A 42 6.46 10.17 3.18
N PHE A 43 6.32 9.50 4.33
CA PHE A 43 6.43 10.16 5.64
C PHE A 43 7.84 10.68 5.91
N MET A 44 8.87 9.91 5.56
CA MET A 44 10.27 10.30 5.76
C MET A 44 10.63 11.55 4.95
N VAL A 45 10.26 11.58 3.68
CA VAL A 45 10.54 12.73 2.78
C VAL A 45 9.95 14.01 3.34
N LEU A 46 8.68 14.00 3.76
CA LEU A 46 8.05 15.17 4.39
C LEU A 46 8.65 15.50 5.75
N GLY A 47 8.95 14.49 6.57
CA GLY A 47 9.55 14.69 7.90
C GLY A 47 10.91 15.37 7.85
N PHE A 48 11.72 15.11 6.82
CA PHE A 48 13.00 15.78 6.62
C PHE A 48 12.82 17.28 6.37
N VAL A 49 11.86 17.66 5.54
CA VAL A 49 11.66 19.05 5.14
C VAL A 49 10.95 19.85 6.23
N VAL A 50 9.94 19.27 6.88
CA VAL A 50 9.23 19.92 8.00
C VAL A 50 10.18 20.33 9.12
N ARG A 51 11.25 19.60 9.33
CA ARG A 51 12.28 19.92 10.34
C ARG A 51 13.01 21.24 10.08
N SER A 52 13.10 21.65 8.82
CA SER A 52 13.86 22.84 8.39
C SER A 52 12.97 24.07 8.22
N THR A 53 11.66 23.93 8.17
CA THR A 53 10.74 25.02 7.81
C THR A 53 10.11 25.66 9.06
N LYS A 54 10.39 26.95 9.24
CA LYS A 54 9.75 27.79 10.27
C LYS A 54 8.75 28.73 9.60
N GLY A 55 7.46 28.40 9.58
CA GLY A 55 6.44 29.26 9.00
C GLY A 55 5.31 28.50 8.29
N LEU A 56 4.63 29.18 7.39
CA LEU A 56 3.60 28.58 6.55
C LEU A 56 4.21 27.64 5.55
N PHE A 57 3.62 26.47 5.41
CA PHE A 57 4.06 25.39 4.54
C PHE A 57 3.27 25.45 3.22
N ILE A 58 3.94 25.41 2.08
CA ILE A 58 3.29 25.39 0.78
C ILE A 58 2.79 23.98 0.51
N LEU A 59 1.47 23.83 0.44
CA LEU A 59 0.80 22.54 0.21
C LEU A 59 0.52 22.30 -1.27
N HIS A 60 0.28 23.37 -2.03
CA HIS A 60 0.05 23.30 -3.47
C HIS A 60 0.64 24.49 -4.19
N TYR A 61 1.41 24.20 -5.24
CA TYR A 61 2.04 25.20 -6.11
C TYR A 61 1.64 24.96 -7.57
N ASN A 62 1.20 26.02 -8.21
CA ASN A 62 0.87 26.01 -9.63
C ASN A 62 1.91 26.84 -10.40
N VAL A 63 2.46 26.29 -11.48
CA VAL A 63 3.50 26.96 -12.30
C VAL A 63 3.00 28.30 -12.89
N TYR A 64 1.70 28.42 -13.14
CA TYR A 64 1.12 29.62 -13.76
C TYR A 64 0.64 30.66 -12.73
N PHE A 65 0.12 30.23 -11.58
CA PHE A 65 -0.50 31.08 -10.57
C PHE A 65 0.34 31.22 -9.30
N GLY A 66 1.41 30.46 -9.16
CA GLY A 66 2.27 30.46 -7.99
C GLY A 66 1.71 29.63 -6.83
N VAL A 67 1.84 30.13 -5.61
CA VAL A 67 1.39 29.46 -4.40
C VAL A 67 -0.13 29.57 -4.27
N GLU A 68 -0.84 28.44 -4.39
CA GLU A 68 -2.30 28.41 -4.27
C GLU A 68 -2.77 28.03 -2.87
N ILE A 69 -2.12 27.07 -2.23
CA ILE A 69 -2.52 26.58 -0.90
C ILE A 69 -1.33 26.61 0.04
N GLN A 70 -1.49 27.35 1.13
CA GLN A 70 -0.57 27.37 2.26
C GLN A 70 -1.29 26.86 3.51
N GLY A 71 -0.54 26.22 4.40
CA GLY A 71 -1.11 25.68 5.61
C GLY A 71 -0.07 25.42 6.69
N LEU A 72 -0.50 24.74 7.74
CA LEU A 72 0.38 24.30 8.81
C LEU A 72 1.14 23.05 8.34
N TRP A 73 2.37 22.89 8.80
CA TRP A 73 3.26 21.79 8.44
C TRP A 73 2.63 20.40 8.58
N TRP A 74 1.79 20.18 9.60
CA TRP A 74 1.14 18.87 9.82
C TRP A 74 0.11 18.50 8.75
N GLN A 75 -0.45 19.51 8.04
CA GLN A 75 -1.44 19.28 6.96
C GLN A 75 -0.82 18.55 5.77
N ALA A 76 0.49 18.70 5.55
CA ALA A 76 1.19 17.95 4.52
C ALA A 76 1.14 16.43 4.77
N PHE A 77 1.09 15.99 6.04
CA PHE A 77 1.02 14.58 6.40
C PHE A 77 -0.34 13.92 6.16
N ILE A 78 -1.39 14.72 5.85
CA ILE A 78 -2.70 14.17 5.46
C ILE A 78 -2.55 13.31 4.20
N ILE A 79 -1.68 13.72 3.26
CA ILE A 79 -1.47 13.01 1.99
C ILE A 79 -0.91 11.59 2.20
N PRO A 80 0.22 11.37 2.87
CA PRO A 80 0.69 10.00 3.13
C PRO A 80 -0.22 9.24 4.10
N THR A 81 -0.95 9.91 5.00
CA THR A 81 -1.93 9.24 5.86
C THR A 81 -3.08 8.65 5.04
N ALA A 82 -3.52 9.31 3.97
CA ALA A 82 -4.53 8.76 3.07
C ALA A 82 -4.10 7.43 2.45
N SER A 83 -2.80 7.21 2.17
CA SER A 83 -2.31 5.94 1.62
C SER A 83 -2.50 4.75 2.56
N ILE A 84 -2.47 4.98 3.88
CA ILE A 84 -2.74 3.93 4.89
C ILE A 84 -4.19 3.43 4.74
N PHE A 85 -5.15 4.35 4.59
CA PHE A 85 -6.56 4.01 4.39
C PHE A 85 -6.79 3.28 3.07
N PHE A 86 -6.13 3.72 1.99
CA PHE A 86 -6.19 3.03 0.70
C PHE A 86 -5.59 1.62 0.78
N LEU A 87 -4.43 1.45 1.40
CA LEU A 87 -3.83 0.13 1.60
C LEU A 87 -4.77 -0.77 2.40
N TRP A 88 -5.37 -0.27 3.47
CA TRP A 88 -6.27 -1.05 4.31
C TRP A 88 -7.51 -1.51 3.53
N GLY A 89 -8.16 -0.60 2.78
CA GLY A 89 -9.31 -0.93 1.93
C GLY A 89 -8.96 -1.97 0.86
N HIS A 90 -7.83 -1.79 0.15
CA HIS A 90 -7.37 -2.76 -0.85
C HIS A 90 -6.99 -4.11 -0.24
N LEU A 91 -6.44 -4.12 0.98
CA LEU A 91 -6.12 -5.36 1.70
C LEU A 91 -7.38 -6.16 2.05
N LEU A 92 -8.45 -5.49 2.49
CA LEU A 92 -9.74 -6.14 2.77
C LEU A 92 -10.33 -6.74 1.50
N LEU A 93 -10.33 -5.99 0.39
CA LEU A 93 -10.82 -6.46 -0.90
C LEU A 93 -9.97 -7.62 -1.44
N ALA A 94 -8.64 -7.49 -1.39
CA ALA A 94 -7.73 -8.54 -1.81
C ALA A 94 -7.94 -9.84 -1.02
N ARG A 95 -8.11 -9.73 0.29
CA ARG A 95 -8.43 -10.90 1.15
C ARG A 95 -9.76 -11.52 0.75
N HIS A 96 -10.78 -10.71 0.48
CA HIS A 96 -12.10 -11.18 0.06
C HIS A 96 -12.02 -11.99 -1.24
N PHE A 97 -11.39 -11.44 -2.29
CA PHE A 97 -11.20 -12.15 -3.57
C PHE A 97 -10.35 -13.42 -3.41
N TYR A 98 -9.32 -13.37 -2.57
CA TYR A 98 -8.46 -14.53 -2.33
C TYR A 98 -9.23 -15.69 -1.69
N THR A 99 -10.15 -15.42 -0.77
CA THR A 99 -11.02 -16.45 -0.16
C THR A 99 -12.02 -17.04 -1.15
N GLN A 100 -12.40 -16.28 -2.18
CA GLN A 100 -13.24 -16.75 -3.29
C GLN A 100 -12.45 -17.53 -4.37
N ARG A 101 -11.19 -17.86 -4.12
CA ARG A 101 -10.24 -18.49 -5.05
C ARG A 101 -9.84 -17.62 -6.26
N GLU A 102 -10.22 -16.35 -6.26
CA GLU A 102 -9.86 -15.34 -7.28
C GLU A 102 -8.50 -14.72 -6.97
N ARG A 103 -7.41 -15.50 -7.07
CA ARG A 103 -6.06 -15.07 -6.67
C ARG A 103 -5.55 -13.91 -7.52
N ILE A 104 -5.83 -13.93 -8.82
CA ILE A 104 -5.40 -12.88 -9.76
C ILE A 104 -6.04 -11.53 -9.36
N ALA A 105 -7.35 -11.52 -9.09
CA ALA A 105 -8.05 -10.33 -8.63
C ALA A 105 -7.45 -9.78 -7.32
N ALA A 106 -7.12 -10.67 -6.37
CA ALA A 106 -6.46 -10.26 -5.13
C ALA A 106 -5.10 -9.59 -5.36
N TYR A 107 -4.27 -10.13 -6.26
CA TYR A 107 -2.97 -9.53 -6.61
C TYR A 107 -3.14 -8.19 -7.32
N LEU A 108 -4.11 -8.06 -8.22
CA LEU A 108 -4.43 -6.80 -8.89
C LEU A 108 -4.88 -5.71 -7.92
N MET A 109 -5.67 -6.06 -6.88
CA MET A 109 -6.05 -5.11 -5.83
C MET A 109 -4.81 -4.59 -5.08
N LEU A 110 -3.90 -5.46 -4.66
CA LEU A 110 -2.67 -5.05 -3.97
C LEU A 110 -1.72 -4.27 -4.89
N LEU A 111 -1.65 -4.62 -6.17
CA LEU A 111 -0.88 -3.86 -7.16
C LEU A 111 -1.47 -2.46 -7.38
N GLY A 112 -2.79 -2.34 -7.44
CA GLY A 112 -3.49 -1.05 -7.50
C GLY A 112 -3.14 -0.16 -6.30
N SER A 113 -3.10 -0.73 -5.10
CA SER A 113 -2.63 -0.03 -3.91
C SER A 113 -1.17 0.44 -4.03
N CYS A 114 -0.26 -0.37 -4.62
CA CYS A 114 1.11 0.05 -4.88
C CYS A 114 1.18 1.27 -5.81
N LEU A 115 0.39 1.28 -6.87
CA LEU A 115 0.33 2.43 -7.80
C LEU A 115 -0.15 3.70 -7.10
N ILE A 116 -1.16 3.60 -6.24
CA ILE A 116 -1.63 4.73 -5.43
C ILE A 116 -0.51 5.21 -4.48
N SER A 117 0.18 4.30 -3.80
CA SER A 117 1.28 4.63 -2.89
C SER A 117 2.45 5.31 -3.62
N ILE A 118 2.77 4.91 -4.86
CA ILE A 118 3.76 5.58 -5.70
C ILE A 118 3.32 7.01 -6.03
N GLY A 119 2.06 7.20 -6.45
CA GLY A 119 1.50 8.54 -6.71
C GLY A 119 1.58 9.45 -5.48
N ILE A 120 1.28 8.92 -4.31
CA ILE A 120 1.37 9.65 -3.04
C ILE A 120 2.83 9.97 -2.68
N LEU A 121 3.78 9.08 -2.93
CA LEU A 121 5.20 9.35 -2.74
C LEU A 121 5.69 10.49 -3.65
N ILE A 122 5.26 10.49 -4.92
CA ILE A 122 5.56 11.58 -5.87
C ILE A 122 4.98 12.90 -5.37
N ALA A 123 3.71 12.92 -4.95
CA ALA A 123 3.07 14.11 -4.40
C ALA A 123 3.78 14.63 -3.15
N SER A 124 4.11 13.74 -2.21
CA SER A 124 4.87 14.06 -0.99
C SER A 124 6.25 14.64 -1.31
N SER A 125 6.95 14.05 -2.29
CA SER A 125 8.25 14.53 -2.76
C SER A 125 8.15 15.91 -3.42
N SER A 126 7.10 16.17 -4.18
CA SER A 126 6.85 17.47 -4.80
C SER A 126 6.62 18.55 -3.75
N ILE A 127 5.81 18.28 -2.74
CA ILE A 127 5.59 19.19 -1.61
C ILE A 127 6.90 19.44 -0.85
N ALA A 128 7.67 18.40 -0.61
CA ALA A 128 8.96 18.50 0.05
C ALA A 128 9.91 19.41 -0.75
N PHE A 129 10.00 19.21 -2.06
CA PHE A 129 10.89 19.99 -2.94
C PHE A 129 10.54 21.48 -2.97
N ILE A 130 9.26 21.84 -2.94
CA ILE A 130 8.81 23.23 -2.97
C ILE A 130 9.10 23.95 -1.63
N ASN A 131 9.20 23.23 -0.53
CA ASN A 131 9.42 23.77 0.81
C ASN A 131 10.89 23.63 1.31
N TYR A 132 11.77 23.02 0.50
CA TYR A 132 13.18 22.87 0.83
C TYR A 132 13.92 24.18 0.53
#